data_26f6f501626277f4db0afb950f9f3f17
#
_entry.id   26f6f501626277f4db0afb950f9f3f17
#
_cell.length_a   1.000
_cell.length_b   1.000
_cell.length_c   1.000
_cell.angle_alpha   90.00
_cell.angle_beta   90.00
_cell.angle_gamma   90.00
#
_symmetry.space_group_name_H-M   'P 1'
#
loop_
_entity.id
_entity.type
_entity.pdbx_description
1 polymer ?
#
loop_
_entity_poly.entity_id
_entity_poly.type
_entity_poly.pdbx_seq_one_letter_code
_entity_poly.pdbx_strand_id
1 'polypeptide(L)'
;LKKGAKHMSGTPTLRPWQNKAMDKLSESWQIGPDAKTLIAASPGAGKTWFSVVAAQQAIKDFGIDLVVVVSPSVSIKEQWRETFQNAGIKAHARADNEALRFRIDQGINPTEDWRAICVTYSQLSRDAELFVEVARRKRVLLIADEVHHADDKECYGRALEQLSEFVQLRLALSGTPFNSTGGALAMCPSIEDLDETGRAIRRAKPLFTYSYGDAIRHRACRPAEFIKVIGSGISTFKSLANNTTWQKVIDLAHANKTDSIGPLLDPDGAFFIKMATDALSALSDMKQVDTKAGMLVVAKDKAHGARICALIESLCAKNAAWSKYQTLEIYNDTEKAHERIKQLDRDSTDIVVTVRMISEGVDVKRLRVGLYATDYRTRMFFIQFVGRFIRWEDRLDDAQHARVVIPAHPDLILFAREIEQM
;
A
#
# COMPACT_ATOMS: atom_id res chain seq x y z
N LEU A 1 28.32 -28.38 2.70
CA LEU A 1 28.40 -27.99 1.29
C LEU A 1 27.66 -26.65 1.12
N LYS A 2 28.42 -25.53 1.10
CA LYS A 2 27.96 -24.16 0.87
C LYS A 2 27.42 -24.10 -0.57
N LYS A 3 26.10 -23.91 -0.74
CA LYS A 3 25.52 -23.47 -2.02
C LYS A 3 25.61 -21.94 -2.06
N GLY A 4 26.44 -21.46 -2.99
CA GLY A 4 26.74 -20.05 -3.19
C GLY A 4 25.50 -19.22 -3.53
N ALA A 5 25.41 -18.09 -2.85
CA ALA A 5 24.60 -16.97 -3.30
C ALA A 5 25.13 -16.55 -4.68
N LYS A 6 24.34 -16.70 -5.74
CA LYS A 6 24.62 -16.05 -7.02
C LYS A 6 24.50 -14.54 -6.80
N HIS A 7 25.64 -13.87 -6.66
CA HIS A 7 25.72 -12.44 -6.93
C HIS A 7 25.29 -12.23 -8.39
N MET A 8 24.10 -11.68 -8.60
CA MET A 8 23.72 -11.11 -9.88
C MET A 8 24.51 -9.79 -10.03
N SER A 9 25.66 -9.87 -10.67
CA SER A 9 26.44 -8.71 -11.12
C SER A 9 25.79 -8.15 -12.39
N GLY A 10 24.74 -7.36 -12.21
CA GLY A 10 24.11 -6.55 -13.25
C GLY A 10 23.15 -5.62 -12.55
N THR A 11 23.35 -4.31 -12.68
CA THR A 11 22.38 -3.30 -12.26
C THR A 11 21.07 -3.63 -12.96
N PRO A 12 19.98 -3.93 -12.22
CA PRO A 12 18.72 -4.25 -12.87
C PRO A 12 18.30 -3.09 -13.78
N THR A 13 17.99 -3.39 -15.02
CA THR A 13 17.58 -2.38 -16.01
C THR A 13 16.25 -1.77 -15.60
N LEU A 14 16.16 -0.45 -15.69
CA LEU A 14 14.90 0.27 -15.48
C LEU A 14 13.87 -0.15 -16.54
N ARG A 15 12.61 -0.25 -16.13
CA ARG A 15 11.49 -0.41 -17.05
C ARG A 15 11.32 0.85 -17.93
N PRO A 16 10.70 0.76 -19.12
CA PRO A 16 10.55 1.92 -20.01
C PRO A 16 9.92 3.15 -19.34
N TRP A 17 8.90 2.95 -18.46
CA TRP A 17 8.27 4.06 -17.75
C TRP A 17 9.23 4.70 -16.73
N GLN A 18 10.08 3.89 -16.09
CA GLN A 18 11.05 4.37 -15.10
C GLN A 18 12.13 5.23 -15.77
N ASN A 19 12.58 4.87 -16.98
CA ASN A 19 13.49 5.70 -17.76
C ASN A 19 12.85 7.06 -18.07
N LYS A 20 11.63 7.08 -18.62
CA LYS A 20 10.89 8.33 -18.89
C LYS A 20 10.68 9.20 -17.64
N ALA A 21 10.37 8.56 -16.50
CA ALA A 21 10.22 9.26 -15.23
C ALA A 21 11.56 9.81 -14.73
N MET A 22 12.65 9.07 -14.95
CA MET A 22 14.00 9.49 -14.57
C MET A 22 14.47 10.71 -15.36
N ASP A 23 14.23 10.74 -16.68
CA ASP A 23 14.57 11.90 -17.52
C ASP A 23 13.89 13.16 -16.97
N LYS A 24 12.56 13.12 -16.75
CA LYS A 24 11.82 14.24 -16.19
C LYS A 24 12.26 14.63 -14.78
N LEU A 25 12.59 13.63 -13.94
CA LEU A 25 13.08 13.88 -12.59
C LEU A 25 14.42 14.59 -12.60
N SER A 26 15.34 14.16 -13.48
CA SER A 26 16.65 14.79 -13.65
C SER A 26 16.54 16.22 -14.14
N GLU A 27 15.68 16.49 -15.12
CA GLU A 27 15.38 17.85 -15.59
C GLU A 27 14.84 18.73 -14.44
N SER A 28 13.90 18.19 -13.64
CA SER A 28 13.33 18.91 -12.50
C SER A 28 14.38 19.21 -11.42
N TRP A 29 15.29 18.28 -11.14
CA TRP A 29 16.35 18.46 -10.15
C TRP A 29 17.41 19.48 -10.57
N GLN A 30 17.58 19.72 -11.88
CA GLN A 30 18.45 20.79 -12.40
C GLN A 30 17.91 22.21 -12.09
N ILE A 31 16.59 22.36 -11.84
CA ILE A 31 15.98 23.63 -11.42
C ILE A 31 16.49 24.04 -10.03
N GLY A 32 16.84 23.07 -9.19
CA GLY A 32 17.40 23.29 -7.86
C GLY A 32 16.47 22.89 -6.71
N PRO A 33 16.76 23.37 -5.50
CA PRO A 33 16.09 22.89 -4.28
C PRO A 33 14.60 23.27 -4.19
N ASP A 34 14.09 24.18 -4.99
CA ASP A 34 12.66 24.56 -4.99
C ASP A 34 11.78 23.59 -5.79
N ALA A 35 12.38 22.68 -6.54
CA ALA A 35 11.66 21.71 -7.36
C ALA A 35 10.91 20.70 -6.46
N LYS A 36 9.58 20.82 -6.42
CA LYS A 36 8.69 19.83 -5.80
C LYS A 36 8.37 18.74 -6.82
N THR A 37 8.77 17.51 -6.56
CA THR A 37 8.62 16.40 -7.50
C THR A 37 7.75 15.30 -6.93
N LEU A 38 6.72 14.91 -7.67
CA LEU A 38 5.83 13.79 -7.33
C LEU A 38 5.78 12.80 -8.51
N ILE A 39 6.12 11.57 -8.25
CA ILE A 39 5.91 10.45 -9.19
C ILE A 39 4.71 9.64 -8.72
N ALA A 40 3.65 9.67 -9.52
CA ALA A 40 2.46 8.86 -9.31
C ALA A 40 2.59 7.57 -10.12
N ALA A 41 2.66 6.43 -9.45
CA ALA A 41 2.72 5.15 -10.16
C ALA A 41 1.92 4.08 -9.43
N SER A 42 1.19 3.27 -10.21
CA SER A 42 0.34 2.19 -9.72
C SER A 42 1.04 1.32 -8.66
N PRO A 43 0.31 0.81 -7.65
CA PRO A 43 0.85 -0.20 -6.75
C PRO A 43 1.46 -1.37 -7.54
N GLY A 44 2.61 -1.90 -7.10
CA GLY A 44 3.30 -2.98 -7.81
C GLY A 44 4.13 -2.57 -9.06
N ALA A 45 4.06 -1.33 -9.51
CA ALA A 45 4.80 -0.84 -10.69
C ALA A 45 6.33 -0.78 -10.50
N GLY A 46 6.84 -0.85 -9.28
CA GLY A 46 8.29 -0.83 -8.98
C GLY A 46 8.81 0.54 -8.56
N LYS A 47 7.99 1.36 -7.85
CA LYS A 47 8.38 2.68 -7.33
C LYS A 47 9.66 2.64 -6.49
N THR A 48 9.77 1.66 -5.57
CA THR A 48 10.92 1.55 -4.67
C THR A 48 12.22 1.36 -5.44
N TRP A 49 12.24 0.45 -6.45
CA TRP A 49 13.43 0.25 -7.28
C TRP A 49 13.79 1.49 -8.10
N PHE A 50 12.80 2.12 -8.74
CA PHE A 50 12.99 3.40 -9.43
C PHE A 50 13.68 4.42 -8.53
N SER A 51 13.22 4.58 -7.30
CA SER A 51 13.74 5.58 -6.38
C SER A 51 15.14 5.26 -5.85
N VAL A 52 15.50 3.98 -5.74
CA VAL A 52 16.88 3.59 -5.42
C VAL A 52 17.84 3.95 -6.55
N VAL A 53 17.44 3.76 -7.81
CA VAL A 53 18.24 4.20 -8.97
C VAL A 53 18.30 5.73 -9.03
N ALA A 54 17.20 6.42 -8.75
CA ALA A 54 17.19 7.88 -8.63
C ALA A 54 18.14 8.39 -7.53
N ALA A 55 18.20 7.69 -6.39
CA ALA A 55 19.13 8.00 -5.32
C ALA A 55 20.60 7.77 -5.73
N GLN A 56 20.90 6.70 -6.47
CA GLN A 56 22.24 6.47 -7.03
C GLN A 56 22.65 7.62 -7.96
N GLN A 57 21.75 8.05 -8.83
CA GLN A 57 21.99 9.19 -9.72
C GLN A 57 22.19 10.49 -8.92
N ALA A 58 21.35 10.75 -7.92
CA ALA A 58 21.47 11.94 -7.07
C ALA A 58 22.83 11.98 -6.33
N ILE A 59 23.29 10.86 -5.82
CA ILE A 59 24.62 10.74 -5.19
C ILE A 59 25.73 11.03 -6.19
N LYS A 60 25.64 10.47 -7.41
CA LYS A 60 26.70 10.55 -8.42
C LYS A 60 26.74 11.92 -9.11
N ASP A 61 25.57 12.41 -9.56
CA ASP A 61 25.50 13.53 -10.50
C ASP A 61 25.17 14.87 -9.82
N PHE A 62 24.51 14.81 -8.64
CA PHE A 62 24.09 16.01 -7.90
C PHE A 62 24.84 16.18 -6.56
N GLY A 63 25.82 15.32 -6.25
CA GLY A 63 26.66 15.43 -5.07
C GLY A 63 25.90 15.27 -3.75
N ILE A 64 24.88 14.42 -3.73
CA ILE A 64 24.12 14.12 -2.50
C ILE A 64 24.98 13.26 -1.56
N ASP A 65 25.07 13.69 -0.29
CA ASP A 65 25.79 12.98 0.76
C ASP A 65 24.94 11.91 1.43
N LEU A 66 23.64 12.20 1.60
CA LEU A 66 22.70 11.38 2.36
C LEU A 66 21.35 11.32 1.70
N VAL A 67 20.76 10.14 1.66
CA VAL A 67 19.35 9.93 1.29
C VAL A 67 18.54 9.71 2.56
N VAL A 68 17.49 10.49 2.78
CA VAL A 68 16.53 10.29 3.88
C VAL A 68 15.23 9.78 3.27
N VAL A 69 14.82 8.57 3.64
CA VAL A 69 13.54 7.99 3.21
C VAL A 69 12.57 8.03 4.37
N VAL A 70 11.41 8.64 4.15
CA VAL A 70 10.28 8.66 5.08
C VAL A 70 9.18 7.76 4.54
N SER A 71 8.74 6.80 5.35
CA SER A 71 7.78 5.76 4.96
C SER A 71 6.68 5.58 6.00
N PRO A 72 5.50 5.02 5.64
CA PRO A 72 4.36 4.95 6.55
C PRO A 72 4.53 3.93 7.68
N SER A 73 5.33 2.89 7.50
CA SER A 73 5.43 1.80 8.48
C SER A 73 6.85 1.28 8.66
N VAL A 74 7.09 0.60 9.80
CA VAL A 74 8.37 -0.05 10.12
C VAL A 74 8.71 -1.13 9.08
N SER A 75 7.72 -1.86 8.60
CA SER A 75 7.93 -2.92 7.59
C SER A 75 8.44 -2.34 6.27
N ILE A 76 7.83 -1.25 5.80
CA ILE A 76 8.26 -0.56 4.57
C ILE A 76 9.65 0.05 4.76
N LYS A 77 9.91 0.64 5.91
CA LYS A 77 11.23 1.17 6.27
C LYS A 77 12.33 0.11 6.14
N GLU A 78 12.11 -1.10 6.64
CA GLU A 78 13.06 -2.21 6.51
C GLU A 78 13.20 -2.71 5.06
N GLN A 79 12.11 -2.75 4.31
CA GLN A 79 12.14 -3.07 2.87
C GLN A 79 12.99 -2.07 2.08
N TRP A 80 12.89 -0.77 2.40
CA TRP A 80 13.74 0.27 1.80
C TRP A 80 15.21 0.02 2.10
N ARG A 81 15.56 -0.26 3.37
CA ARG A 81 16.93 -0.58 3.76
C ARG A 81 17.49 -1.76 2.97
N GLU A 82 16.71 -2.87 2.90
CA GLU A 82 17.13 -4.06 2.15
C GLU A 82 17.34 -3.74 0.65
N THR A 83 16.43 -2.95 0.05
CA THR A 83 16.54 -2.57 -1.36
C THR A 83 17.76 -1.72 -1.64
N PHE A 84 18.07 -0.75 -0.78
CA PHE A 84 19.31 0.05 -0.88
C PHE A 84 20.56 -0.80 -0.75
N GLN A 85 20.59 -1.71 0.23
CA GLN A 85 21.75 -2.59 0.44
C GLN A 85 21.98 -3.52 -0.76
N ASN A 86 20.90 -4.06 -1.35
CA ASN A 86 20.99 -4.87 -2.57
C ASN A 86 21.50 -4.06 -3.78
N ALA A 87 21.30 -2.76 -3.78
CA ALA A 87 21.82 -1.83 -4.79
C ALA A 87 23.22 -1.27 -4.47
N GLY A 88 23.87 -1.76 -3.41
CA GLY A 88 25.21 -1.33 -3.00
C GLY A 88 25.26 0.00 -2.23
N ILE A 89 24.10 0.54 -1.80
CA ILE A 89 24.02 1.75 -0.98
C ILE A 89 23.94 1.34 0.50
N LYS A 90 24.88 1.81 1.30
CA LYS A 90 24.93 1.55 2.75
C LYS A 90 23.75 2.25 3.43
N ALA A 91 22.76 1.48 3.88
CA ALA A 91 21.50 2.00 4.41
C ALA A 91 21.22 1.53 5.84
N HIS A 92 20.62 2.39 6.65
CA HIS A 92 20.26 2.15 8.05
C HIS A 92 18.75 2.41 8.29
N ALA A 93 18.07 1.48 8.97
CA ALA A 93 16.66 1.61 9.34
C ALA A 93 16.40 1.55 10.85
N ARG A 94 17.44 1.34 11.67
CA ARG A 94 17.35 1.25 13.13
C ARG A 94 17.88 2.48 13.86
N ALA A 95 18.24 3.54 13.12
CA ALA A 95 18.59 4.81 13.74
C ALA A 95 17.36 5.34 14.49
N ASP A 96 17.40 5.40 15.80
CA ASP A 96 16.43 6.10 16.63
C ASP A 96 16.82 7.57 16.82
N ASN A 97 15.86 8.37 17.26
CA ASN A 97 16.08 9.79 17.41
C ASN A 97 17.09 10.11 18.54
N GLU A 98 17.13 9.30 19.58
CA GLU A 98 18.04 9.50 20.73
C GLU A 98 19.49 9.28 20.31
N ALA A 99 19.77 8.20 19.58
CA ALA A 99 21.12 7.93 19.07
C ALA A 99 21.61 9.01 18.09
N LEU A 100 20.72 9.48 17.20
CA LEU A 100 21.05 10.58 16.27
C LEU A 100 21.31 11.89 17.05
N ARG A 101 20.47 12.23 18.03
CA ARG A 101 20.60 13.43 18.87
C ARG A 101 21.89 13.38 19.65
N PHE A 102 22.20 12.27 20.34
CA PHE A 102 23.45 12.10 21.09
C PHE A 102 24.67 12.38 20.21
N ARG A 103 24.71 11.85 18.99
CA ARG A 103 25.85 12.07 18.07
C ARG A 103 25.99 13.54 17.67
N ILE A 104 24.86 14.20 17.39
CA ILE A 104 24.83 15.63 17.05
C ILE A 104 25.41 16.46 18.23
N ASP A 105 24.93 16.20 19.44
CA ASP A 105 25.34 16.93 20.65
C ASP A 105 26.82 16.74 20.98
N GLN A 106 27.38 15.57 20.66
CA GLN A 106 28.81 15.28 20.79
C GLN A 106 29.67 15.80 19.62
N GLY A 107 29.07 16.45 18.62
CA GLY A 107 29.80 16.90 17.44
C GLY A 107 30.25 15.77 16.51
N ILE A 108 29.73 14.54 16.70
CA ILE A 108 30.06 13.36 15.89
C ILE A 108 29.18 13.36 14.63
N ASN A 109 29.67 12.78 13.53
CA ASN A 109 28.87 12.59 12.33
C ASN A 109 27.58 11.78 12.64
N PRO A 110 26.38 12.36 12.51
CA PRO A 110 25.13 11.72 12.94
C PRO A 110 24.81 10.45 12.17
N THR A 111 25.28 10.36 10.94
CA THR A 111 24.95 9.24 10.03
C THR A 111 26.14 8.31 9.79
N GLU A 112 27.26 8.51 10.45
CA GLU A 112 28.49 7.72 10.23
C GLU A 112 28.84 7.60 8.74
N ASP A 113 29.03 6.35 8.30
CA ASP A 113 29.27 5.99 6.88
C ASP A 113 27.98 5.68 6.10
N TRP A 114 26.81 5.89 6.70
CA TRP A 114 25.54 5.60 6.03
C TRP A 114 25.27 6.60 4.92
N ARG A 115 24.93 6.08 3.74
CA ARG A 115 24.53 6.87 2.58
C ARG A 115 23.01 6.99 2.48
N ALA A 116 22.26 6.18 3.22
CA ALA A 116 20.81 6.28 3.33
C ALA A 116 20.37 5.98 4.77
N ILE A 117 19.39 6.73 5.27
CA ILE A 117 18.63 6.44 6.48
C ILE A 117 17.15 6.32 6.14
N CYS A 118 16.52 5.27 6.68
CA CYS A 118 15.10 5.02 6.48
C CYS A 118 14.38 5.21 7.81
N VAL A 119 13.37 6.07 7.83
CA VAL A 119 12.58 6.43 9.01
C VAL A 119 11.09 6.33 8.71
N THR A 120 10.25 6.37 9.74
CA THR A 120 8.80 6.47 9.55
C THR A 120 8.31 7.90 9.69
N TYR A 121 7.13 8.22 9.13
CA TYR A 121 6.46 9.51 9.36
C TYR A 121 6.30 9.80 10.85
N SER A 122 5.93 8.79 11.64
CA SER A 122 5.84 8.90 13.11
C SER A 122 7.18 9.22 13.76
N GLN A 123 8.30 8.65 13.28
CA GLN A 123 9.63 8.94 13.78
C GLN A 123 10.07 10.37 13.44
N LEU A 124 9.84 10.81 12.20
CA LEU A 124 10.11 12.18 11.76
C LEU A 124 9.30 13.20 12.57
N SER A 125 7.99 12.98 12.76
CA SER A 125 7.11 13.92 13.44
C SER A 125 7.36 14.08 14.94
N ARG A 126 8.03 13.11 15.58
CA ARG A 126 8.42 13.22 17.00
C ARG A 126 9.53 14.26 17.23
N ASP A 127 10.41 14.45 16.27
CA ASP A 127 11.53 15.39 16.37
C ASP A 127 11.99 15.80 14.96
N ALA A 128 11.21 16.65 14.29
CA ALA A 128 11.54 17.10 12.94
C ALA A 128 12.82 17.94 12.91
N GLU A 129 13.08 18.72 13.98
CA GLU A 129 14.28 19.58 14.08
C GLU A 129 15.57 18.76 14.08
N LEU A 130 15.57 17.58 14.67
CA LEU A 130 16.70 16.64 14.59
C LEU A 130 17.11 16.36 13.13
N PHE A 131 16.13 16.09 12.27
CA PHE A 131 16.39 15.79 10.85
C PHE A 131 16.76 17.05 10.06
N VAL A 132 16.24 18.21 10.44
CA VAL A 132 16.66 19.52 9.92
C VAL A 132 18.15 19.75 10.24
N GLU A 133 18.60 19.47 11.46
CA GLU A 133 20.01 19.58 11.83
C GLU A 133 20.91 18.64 11.02
N VAL A 134 20.43 17.42 10.72
CA VAL A 134 21.14 16.50 9.82
C VAL A 134 21.22 17.10 8.40
N ALA A 135 20.12 17.67 7.89
CA ALA A 135 20.07 18.27 6.57
C ALA A 135 20.93 19.53 6.44
N ARG A 136 21.11 20.30 7.52
CA ARG A 136 22.05 21.45 7.54
C ARG A 136 23.52 21.04 7.45
N ARG A 137 23.86 19.81 7.84
CA ARG A 137 25.23 19.27 7.83
C ARG A 137 25.56 18.42 6.62
N LYS A 138 24.57 18.04 5.83
CA LYS A 138 24.67 17.11 4.71
C LYS A 138 23.85 17.62 3.52
N ARG A 139 24.32 17.34 2.32
CA ARG A 139 23.49 17.50 1.12
C ARG A 139 22.52 16.32 1.04
N VAL A 140 21.23 16.58 1.22
CA VAL A 140 20.21 15.55 1.39
C VAL A 140 19.28 15.43 0.18
N LEU A 141 19.03 14.19 -0.27
CA LEU A 141 17.83 13.82 -1.03
C LEU A 141 16.78 13.30 -0.05
N LEU A 142 15.62 13.95 0.00
CA LEU A 142 14.45 13.51 0.76
C LEU A 142 13.50 12.73 -0.15
N ILE A 143 13.24 11.47 0.21
CA ILE A 143 12.25 10.61 -0.45
C ILE A 143 11.08 10.39 0.51
N ALA A 144 9.87 10.82 0.12
CA ALA A 144 8.63 10.56 0.86
C ALA A 144 7.83 9.47 0.15
N ASP A 145 7.83 8.27 0.74
CA ASP A 145 7.09 7.12 0.19
C ASP A 145 5.65 7.12 0.69
N GLU A 146 4.71 6.84 -0.22
CA GLU A 146 3.27 6.91 0.00
C GLU A 146 2.87 8.24 0.68
N VAL A 147 3.28 9.35 0.04
CA VAL A 147 3.16 10.73 0.56
C VAL A 147 1.72 11.15 0.89
N HIS A 148 0.71 10.41 0.44
CA HIS A 148 -0.69 10.63 0.81
C HIS A 148 -0.98 10.45 2.31
N HIS A 149 -0.04 9.87 3.09
CA HIS A 149 -0.08 9.87 4.56
C HIS A 149 0.33 11.21 5.20
N ALA A 150 0.87 12.13 4.42
CA ALA A 150 1.38 13.42 4.89
C ALA A 150 0.49 14.57 4.37
N ASP A 151 -0.72 14.70 4.94
CA ASP A 151 -1.57 15.89 4.78
C ASP A 151 -0.83 17.11 5.31
N ASP A 152 -0.79 18.20 4.55
CA ASP A 152 -0.05 19.43 4.90
C ASP A 152 -0.51 20.07 6.23
N LYS A 153 -1.73 19.78 6.66
CA LYS A 153 -2.32 20.30 7.90
C LYS A 153 -2.10 19.42 9.12
N GLU A 154 -1.70 18.15 8.92
CA GLU A 154 -1.49 17.20 9.99
C GLU A 154 -0.02 17.14 10.45
N CYS A 155 0.23 16.46 11.58
CA CYS A 155 1.56 16.44 12.19
C CYS A 155 2.63 15.84 11.25
N TYR A 156 2.29 14.83 10.46
CA TYR A 156 3.22 14.20 9.52
C TYR A 156 3.56 15.12 8.36
N GLY A 157 2.55 15.81 7.80
CA GLY A 157 2.76 16.77 6.72
C GLY A 157 3.58 17.96 7.16
N ARG A 158 3.29 18.54 8.31
CA ARG A 158 4.09 19.67 8.86
C ARG A 158 5.54 19.31 9.09
N ALA A 159 5.81 18.11 9.68
CA ALA A 159 7.18 17.66 9.89
C ALA A 159 7.93 17.40 8.58
N LEU A 160 7.23 16.86 7.57
CA LEU A 160 7.80 16.63 6.25
C LEU A 160 8.09 17.96 5.52
N GLU A 161 7.18 18.93 5.55
CA GLU A 161 7.40 20.27 4.97
C GLU A 161 8.58 20.95 5.66
N GLN A 162 8.63 20.96 7.02
CA GLN A 162 9.74 21.55 7.77
C GLN A 162 11.08 20.98 7.32
N LEU A 163 11.23 19.65 7.22
CA LEU A 163 12.47 19.04 6.74
C LEU A 163 12.74 19.40 5.27
N SER A 164 11.68 19.45 4.45
CA SER A 164 11.80 19.68 3.02
C SER A 164 12.42 21.03 2.65
N GLU A 165 12.34 22.02 3.52
CA GLU A 165 12.93 23.35 3.30
C GLU A 165 14.48 23.35 3.34
N PHE A 166 15.07 22.34 3.98
CA PHE A 166 16.52 22.26 4.22
C PHE A 166 17.24 21.23 3.36
N VAL A 167 16.53 20.52 2.45
CA VAL A 167 17.12 19.48 1.61
C VAL A 167 17.40 20.00 0.20
N GLN A 168 18.38 19.41 -0.48
CA GLN A 168 18.78 19.80 -1.84
C GLN A 168 17.86 19.21 -2.91
N LEU A 169 17.42 17.97 -2.73
CA LEU A 169 16.56 17.30 -3.69
C LEU A 169 15.37 16.64 -3.00
N ARG A 170 14.25 16.59 -3.69
CA ARG A 170 12.99 16.00 -3.21
C ARG A 170 12.46 14.98 -4.20
N LEU A 171 11.84 13.92 -3.67
CA LEU A 171 11.11 12.92 -4.44
C LEU A 171 9.93 12.41 -3.61
N ALA A 172 8.73 12.80 -3.96
CA ALA A 172 7.51 12.23 -3.42
C ALA A 172 7.01 11.07 -4.30
N LEU A 173 6.51 10.02 -3.67
CA LEU A 173 5.98 8.83 -4.32
C LEU A 173 4.57 8.55 -3.82
N SER A 174 3.67 8.20 -4.72
CA SER A 174 2.34 7.68 -4.33
C SER A 174 1.76 6.80 -5.42
N GLY A 175 1.03 5.76 -5.01
CA GLY A 175 0.12 5.02 -5.89
C GLY A 175 -1.24 5.71 -6.03
N THR A 176 -1.56 6.60 -5.08
CA THR A 176 -2.83 7.31 -4.94
C THR A 176 -2.54 8.78 -4.59
N PRO A 177 -2.21 9.63 -5.58
CA PRO A 177 -1.74 11.00 -5.33
C PRO A 177 -2.91 11.94 -5.00
N PHE A 178 -3.75 11.57 -4.07
CA PHE A 178 -4.88 12.37 -3.59
C PHE A 178 -5.06 12.16 -2.08
N ASN A 179 -5.57 13.21 -1.45
CA ASN A 179 -5.89 13.22 -0.04
C ASN A 179 -7.40 13.01 0.16
N SER A 180 -7.78 12.23 1.17
CA SER A 180 -9.18 12.01 1.54
C SER A 180 -9.84 13.26 2.12
N THR A 181 -9.06 14.22 2.63
CA THR A 181 -9.55 15.48 3.24
C THR A 181 -9.71 16.60 2.23
N GLY A 182 -9.19 16.47 1.00
CA GLY A 182 -9.14 17.52 -0.01
C GLY A 182 -8.04 18.57 0.22
N GLY A 183 -7.13 18.35 1.20
CA GLY A 183 -5.95 19.19 1.46
C GLY A 183 -4.81 18.93 0.45
N ALA A 184 -3.78 19.77 0.50
CA ALA A 184 -2.56 19.54 -0.25
C ALA A 184 -1.75 18.38 0.36
N LEU A 185 -0.96 17.70 -0.46
CA LEU A 185 0.05 16.75 0.02
C LEU A 185 1.35 17.50 0.29
N ALA A 186 1.92 17.27 1.45
CA ALA A 186 3.18 17.89 1.84
C ALA A 186 4.28 17.63 0.80
N MET A 187 5.14 18.63 0.56
CA MET A 187 6.27 18.56 -0.36
C MET A 187 5.87 18.29 -1.85
N CYS A 188 4.56 18.27 -2.16
CA CYS A 188 4.07 18.02 -3.51
C CYS A 188 3.58 19.30 -4.20
N PRO A 189 3.74 19.40 -5.54
CA PRO A 189 3.06 20.45 -6.30
C PRO A 189 1.56 20.18 -6.31
N SER A 190 0.75 21.23 -6.18
CA SER A 190 -0.72 21.13 -6.18
C SER A 190 -1.36 22.16 -7.08
N ILE A 191 -2.56 21.87 -7.56
CA ILE A 191 -3.46 22.78 -8.27
C ILE A 191 -4.77 22.87 -7.52
N GLU A 192 -5.43 24.02 -7.60
CA GLU A 192 -6.80 24.18 -7.13
C GLU A 192 -7.76 23.46 -8.08
N ASP A 193 -8.71 22.73 -7.53
CA ASP A 193 -9.73 21.96 -8.25
C ASP A 193 -11.03 21.95 -7.43
N LEU A 194 -12.10 21.44 -8.01
CA LEU A 194 -13.37 21.26 -7.32
C LEU A 194 -13.67 19.78 -7.18
N ASP A 195 -14.18 19.36 -6.03
CA ASP A 195 -14.69 18.01 -5.87
C ASP A 195 -16.08 17.83 -6.56
N GLU A 196 -16.62 16.61 -6.52
CA GLU A 196 -17.92 16.27 -7.11
C GLU A 196 -19.10 17.09 -6.52
N THR A 197 -18.89 17.73 -5.36
CA THR A 197 -19.90 18.59 -4.69
C THR A 197 -19.70 20.08 -4.97
N GLY A 198 -18.68 20.43 -5.75
CA GLY A 198 -18.30 21.82 -6.04
C GLY A 198 -17.49 22.50 -4.93
N ARG A 199 -16.97 21.76 -3.94
CA ARG A 199 -16.10 22.27 -2.89
C ARG A 199 -14.68 22.41 -3.42
N ALA A 200 -14.01 23.52 -3.10
CA ALA A 200 -12.60 23.73 -3.44
C ALA A 200 -11.70 22.70 -2.73
N ILE A 201 -10.89 22.00 -3.50
CA ILE A 201 -9.89 21.06 -3.03
C ILE A 201 -8.54 21.39 -3.66
N ARG A 202 -7.46 20.90 -3.05
CA ARG A 202 -6.13 20.91 -3.65
C ARG A 202 -5.76 19.53 -4.14
N ARG A 203 -5.59 19.42 -5.45
CA ARG A 203 -5.19 18.17 -6.10
C ARG A 203 -3.69 18.18 -6.37
N ALA A 204 -3.00 17.12 -5.98
CA ALA A 204 -1.58 16.98 -6.30
C ALA A 204 -1.37 16.92 -7.83
N LYS A 205 -0.32 17.58 -8.32
CA LYS A 205 0.08 17.59 -9.74
C LYS A 205 1.35 16.78 -9.92
N PRO A 206 1.27 15.48 -10.29
CA PRO A 206 2.46 14.66 -10.52
C PRO A 206 3.32 15.20 -11.67
N LEU A 207 4.65 15.15 -11.48
CA LEU A 207 5.63 15.35 -12.54
C LEU A 207 5.52 14.26 -13.60
N PHE A 208 5.24 13.03 -13.15
CA PHE A 208 5.03 11.87 -14.00
C PHE A 208 3.96 10.96 -13.42
N THR A 209 3.10 10.44 -14.30
CA THR A 209 2.05 9.46 -13.93
C THR A 209 2.24 8.18 -14.72
N TYR A 210 2.26 7.05 -14.03
CA TYR A 210 2.21 5.71 -14.60
C TYR A 210 0.92 5.02 -14.12
N SER A 211 -0.09 5.05 -14.99
CA SER A 211 -1.43 4.55 -14.67
C SER A 211 -1.45 3.03 -14.50
N TYR A 212 -2.54 2.51 -13.90
CA TYR A 212 -2.75 1.08 -13.81
C TYR A 212 -2.94 0.45 -15.20
N GLY A 213 -3.63 1.13 -16.13
CA GLY A 213 -3.76 0.68 -17.50
C GLY A 213 -2.42 0.57 -18.25
N ASP A 214 -1.50 1.54 -18.04
CA ASP A 214 -0.14 1.43 -18.55
C ASP A 214 0.60 0.24 -17.92
N ALA A 215 0.41 0.02 -16.62
CA ALA A 215 1.04 -1.07 -15.90
C ALA A 215 0.56 -2.45 -16.41
N ILE A 216 -0.71 -2.60 -16.77
CA ILE A 216 -1.24 -3.81 -17.42
C ILE A 216 -0.62 -3.97 -18.80
N ARG A 217 -0.67 -2.94 -19.66
CA ARG A 217 -0.11 -3.00 -21.03
C ARG A 217 1.38 -3.37 -21.04
N HIS A 218 2.12 -2.92 -20.06
CA HIS A 218 3.55 -3.20 -19.92
C HIS A 218 3.88 -4.43 -19.06
N ARG A 219 2.87 -5.25 -18.70
CA ARG A 219 3.05 -6.44 -17.85
C ARG A 219 3.75 -6.14 -16.52
N ALA A 220 3.53 -4.97 -15.97
CA ALA A 220 3.98 -4.60 -14.64
C ALA A 220 2.95 -4.97 -13.57
N CYS A 221 1.66 -4.99 -13.96
CA CYS A 221 0.54 -5.42 -13.14
C CYS A 221 -0.36 -6.36 -13.96
N ARG A 222 -1.06 -7.27 -13.27
CA ARG A 222 -2.13 -8.10 -13.87
C ARG A 222 -3.49 -7.39 -13.76
N PRO A 223 -4.45 -7.65 -14.67
CA PRO A 223 -5.79 -7.11 -14.56
C PRO A 223 -6.54 -7.69 -13.35
N ALA A 224 -7.44 -6.90 -12.78
CA ALA A 224 -8.36 -7.30 -11.73
C ALA A 224 -9.80 -7.35 -12.27
N GLU A 225 -10.49 -8.46 -12.00
CA GLU A 225 -11.92 -8.67 -12.25
C GLU A 225 -12.68 -8.53 -10.93
N PHE A 226 -13.79 -7.80 -10.92
CA PHE A 226 -14.59 -7.59 -9.72
C PHE A 226 -15.88 -8.41 -9.75
N ILE A 227 -16.03 -9.32 -8.80
CA ILE A 227 -17.25 -10.08 -8.54
C ILE A 227 -18.10 -9.23 -7.57
N LYS A 228 -19.12 -8.56 -8.12
CA LYS A 228 -20.00 -7.62 -7.41
C LYS A 228 -21.22 -8.39 -6.88
N VAL A 229 -21.23 -8.67 -5.58
CA VAL A 229 -22.31 -9.46 -4.95
C VAL A 229 -23.48 -8.56 -4.58
N ILE A 230 -24.63 -8.83 -5.18
CA ILE A 230 -25.91 -8.17 -4.91
C ILE A 230 -26.70 -9.01 -3.91
N GLY A 231 -27.40 -8.36 -2.99
CA GLY A 231 -28.25 -9.00 -2.02
C GLY A 231 -28.74 -8.06 -0.96
N SER A 232 -29.52 -8.57 -0.03
CA SER A 232 -30.10 -7.81 1.06
C SER A 232 -29.81 -8.46 2.41
N GLY A 233 -29.93 -7.67 3.46
CA GLY A 233 -29.81 -8.11 4.84
C GLY A 233 -30.57 -7.19 5.78
N ILE A 234 -30.75 -7.63 7.03
CA ILE A 234 -31.46 -6.89 8.05
C ILE A 234 -30.46 -6.34 9.05
N SER A 235 -30.48 -5.04 9.23
CA SER A 235 -29.72 -4.35 10.28
C SER A 235 -30.64 -4.06 11.46
N THR A 236 -30.26 -4.50 12.65
CA THR A 236 -30.99 -4.22 13.90
C THR A 236 -30.29 -3.09 14.66
N PHE A 237 -31.01 -2.04 14.95
CA PHE A 237 -30.55 -0.89 15.71
C PHE A 237 -31.24 -0.85 17.06
N LYS A 238 -30.49 -0.52 18.10
CA LYS A 238 -31.01 -0.33 19.46
C LYS A 238 -30.75 1.10 19.92
N SER A 239 -31.79 1.82 20.30
CA SER A 239 -31.65 3.15 20.88
C SER A 239 -31.13 3.03 22.33
N LEU A 240 -30.04 3.75 22.63
CA LEU A 240 -29.51 3.84 23.99
C LEU A 240 -30.38 4.74 24.89
N ALA A 241 -31.19 5.63 24.30
CA ALA A 241 -31.98 6.58 25.05
C ALA A 241 -33.31 5.98 25.61
N ASN A 242 -33.94 5.10 24.86
CA ASN A 242 -35.26 4.57 25.18
C ASN A 242 -35.42 3.05 25.07
N ASN A 243 -34.29 2.34 24.87
CA ASN A 243 -34.23 0.89 24.74
C ASN A 243 -35.11 0.29 23.62
N THR A 244 -35.56 1.12 22.68
CA THR A 244 -36.33 0.66 21.52
C THR A 244 -35.40 0.04 20.50
N THR A 245 -35.86 -1.05 19.87
CA THR A 245 -35.16 -1.75 18.79
C THR A 245 -35.94 -1.58 17.51
N TRP A 246 -35.26 -1.20 16.42
CA TRP A 246 -35.87 -1.19 15.09
C TRP A 246 -34.96 -1.90 14.10
N GLN A 247 -35.54 -2.37 13.03
CA GLN A 247 -34.85 -3.07 11.96
C GLN A 247 -34.92 -2.26 10.66
N LYS A 248 -33.81 -2.18 9.93
CA LYS A 248 -33.73 -1.62 8.60
C LYS A 248 -33.27 -2.70 7.64
N VAL A 249 -34.04 -2.92 6.58
CA VAL A 249 -33.59 -3.74 5.45
C VAL A 249 -32.58 -2.96 4.65
N ILE A 250 -31.42 -3.54 4.43
CA ILE A 250 -30.39 -3.01 3.54
C ILE A 250 -30.42 -3.87 2.28
N ASP A 251 -30.75 -3.26 1.17
CA ASP A 251 -30.80 -3.92 -0.15
C ASP A 251 -29.79 -3.24 -1.07
N LEU A 252 -28.73 -3.96 -1.42
CA LEU A 252 -27.67 -3.43 -2.29
C LEU A 252 -28.10 -3.17 -3.73
N ALA A 253 -29.22 -3.72 -4.19
CA ALA A 253 -29.79 -3.38 -5.49
C ALA A 253 -30.30 -1.93 -5.55
N HIS A 254 -30.67 -1.36 -4.39
CA HIS A 254 -31.24 -0.02 -4.24
C HIS A 254 -30.47 0.84 -3.21
N ALA A 255 -29.24 0.44 -2.85
CA ALA A 255 -28.46 1.13 -1.82
C ALA A 255 -28.03 2.53 -2.24
N ASN A 256 -28.03 3.44 -1.26
CA ASN A 256 -27.45 4.77 -1.38
C ASN A 256 -26.01 4.79 -0.82
N LYS A 257 -25.23 5.80 -1.19
CA LYS A 257 -23.84 5.99 -0.66
C LYS A 257 -23.78 6.07 0.87
N THR A 258 -24.87 6.46 1.53
CA THR A 258 -24.96 6.57 3.00
C THR A 258 -25.29 5.27 3.73
N ASP A 259 -25.71 4.25 3.01
CA ASP A 259 -26.09 2.98 3.63
C ASP A 259 -24.86 2.22 4.12
N SER A 260 -24.91 1.71 5.36
CA SER A 260 -23.82 0.90 5.91
C SER A 260 -23.90 -0.53 5.42
N ILE A 261 -22.78 -1.09 4.95
CA ILE A 261 -22.66 -2.50 4.59
C ILE A 261 -22.30 -3.41 5.77
N GLY A 262 -21.93 -2.83 6.92
CA GLY A 262 -21.47 -3.59 8.08
C GLY A 262 -22.39 -4.76 8.49
N PRO A 263 -23.72 -4.58 8.55
CA PRO A 263 -24.66 -5.66 8.86
C PRO A 263 -24.73 -6.80 7.83
N LEU A 264 -24.44 -6.51 6.56
CA LEU A 264 -24.38 -7.50 5.50
C LEU A 264 -23.13 -8.38 5.58
N LEU A 265 -22.11 -7.91 6.27
CA LEU A 265 -20.84 -8.62 6.44
C LEU A 265 -20.86 -9.61 7.61
N ASP A 266 -22.01 -9.89 8.21
CA ASP A 266 -22.15 -10.90 9.27
C ASP A 266 -21.89 -12.31 8.70
N PRO A 267 -20.87 -13.05 9.23
CA PRO A 267 -20.53 -14.39 8.74
C PRO A 267 -21.66 -15.42 8.83
N ASP A 268 -22.64 -15.22 9.72
CA ASP A 268 -23.81 -16.10 9.85
C ASP A 268 -24.93 -15.71 8.86
N GLY A 269 -24.81 -14.56 8.20
CA GLY A 269 -25.79 -14.06 7.23
C GLY A 269 -25.65 -14.70 5.84
N ALA A 270 -26.77 -15.02 5.22
CA ALA A 270 -26.81 -15.64 3.86
C ALA A 270 -26.03 -14.82 2.81
N PHE A 271 -26.04 -13.49 2.90
CA PHE A 271 -25.30 -12.60 2.02
C PHE A 271 -23.79 -12.84 2.12
N PHE A 272 -23.23 -12.85 3.34
CA PHE A 272 -21.81 -13.05 3.52
C PHE A 272 -21.36 -14.48 3.18
N ILE A 273 -22.21 -15.48 3.52
CA ILE A 273 -21.98 -16.88 3.12
C ILE A 273 -21.84 -16.98 1.59
N LYS A 274 -22.71 -16.27 0.84
CA LYS A 274 -22.59 -16.20 -0.62
C LYS A 274 -21.28 -15.57 -1.06
N MET A 275 -20.88 -14.42 -0.47
CA MET A 275 -19.60 -13.76 -0.80
C MET A 275 -18.40 -14.69 -0.54
N ALA A 276 -18.38 -15.39 0.58
CA ALA A 276 -17.32 -16.34 0.92
C ALA A 276 -17.29 -17.53 -0.05
N THR A 277 -18.47 -18.04 -0.44
CA THR A 277 -18.61 -19.12 -1.44
C THR A 277 -18.10 -18.68 -2.82
N ASP A 278 -18.48 -17.47 -3.28
CA ASP A 278 -18.02 -16.92 -4.55
C ASP A 278 -16.47 -16.73 -4.54
N ALA A 279 -15.89 -16.31 -3.40
CA ALA A 279 -14.45 -16.16 -3.26
C ALA A 279 -13.71 -17.52 -3.24
N LEU A 280 -14.25 -18.54 -2.56
CA LEU A 280 -13.70 -19.90 -2.59
C LEU A 280 -13.77 -20.53 -3.97
N SER A 281 -14.87 -20.31 -4.71
CA SER A 281 -15.02 -20.74 -6.09
C SER A 281 -13.96 -20.06 -6.98
N ALA A 282 -13.81 -18.75 -6.84
CA ALA A 282 -12.79 -17.99 -7.57
C ALA A 282 -11.37 -18.50 -7.25
N LEU A 283 -11.07 -18.86 -5.99
CA LEU A 283 -9.79 -19.45 -5.61
C LEU A 283 -9.59 -20.83 -6.27
N SER A 284 -10.63 -21.65 -6.27
CA SER A 284 -10.61 -22.97 -6.90
C SER A 284 -10.29 -22.87 -8.40
N ASP A 285 -10.94 -21.96 -9.11
CA ASP A 285 -10.67 -21.71 -10.53
C ASP A 285 -9.22 -21.24 -10.75
N MET A 286 -8.74 -20.31 -9.93
CA MET A 286 -7.36 -19.81 -10.00
C MET A 286 -6.35 -20.92 -9.76
N LYS A 287 -6.63 -21.86 -8.86
CA LYS A 287 -5.74 -22.96 -8.55
C LYS A 287 -5.65 -24.01 -9.65
N GLN A 288 -6.60 -24.04 -10.59
CA GLN A 288 -6.49 -24.89 -11.80
C GLN A 288 -5.35 -24.43 -12.71
N VAL A 289 -5.07 -23.12 -12.75
CA VAL A 289 -4.02 -22.51 -13.57
C VAL A 289 -2.73 -22.31 -12.75
N ASP A 290 -2.86 -21.91 -11.50
CA ASP A 290 -1.76 -21.64 -10.58
C ASP A 290 -2.02 -22.30 -9.22
N THR A 291 -1.48 -23.50 -9.01
CA THR A 291 -1.66 -24.28 -7.77
C THR A 291 -1.23 -23.51 -6.51
N LYS A 292 -0.36 -22.50 -6.65
CA LYS A 292 0.09 -21.62 -5.56
C LYS A 292 -0.83 -20.42 -5.33
N ALA A 293 -1.86 -20.21 -6.15
CA ALA A 293 -2.78 -19.08 -5.97
C ALA A 293 -3.32 -19.05 -4.53
N GLY A 294 -3.37 -17.87 -3.94
CA GLY A 294 -3.85 -17.63 -2.60
C GLY A 294 -4.96 -16.59 -2.54
N MET A 295 -5.74 -16.62 -1.47
CA MET A 295 -6.79 -15.68 -1.16
C MET A 295 -6.44 -14.85 0.07
N LEU A 296 -6.79 -13.56 0.01
CA LEU A 296 -6.71 -12.64 1.13
C LEU A 296 -8.11 -12.14 1.48
N VAL A 297 -8.46 -12.25 2.75
CA VAL A 297 -9.70 -11.73 3.33
C VAL A 297 -9.35 -10.57 4.26
N VAL A 298 -9.96 -9.41 4.05
CA VAL A 298 -9.80 -8.25 4.95
C VAL A 298 -11.07 -8.10 5.79
N ALA A 299 -10.96 -8.43 7.08
CA ALA A 299 -12.03 -8.34 8.04
C ALA A 299 -12.12 -6.95 8.69
N LYS A 300 -13.26 -6.64 9.30
CA LYS A 300 -13.52 -5.40 10.03
C LYS A 300 -12.68 -5.27 11.30
N ASP A 301 -12.66 -6.33 12.10
CA ASP A 301 -11.92 -6.46 13.35
C ASP A 301 -11.53 -7.94 13.58
N LYS A 302 -10.79 -8.22 14.67
CA LYS A 302 -10.29 -9.57 14.97
C LYS A 302 -11.41 -10.57 15.26
N ALA A 303 -12.42 -10.16 16.04
CA ALA A 303 -13.55 -11.03 16.36
C ALA A 303 -14.32 -11.41 15.09
N HIS A 304 -14.50 -10.46 14.17
CA HIS A 304 -15.08 -10.70 12.87
C HIS A 304 -14.19 -11.62 12.02
N GLY A 305 -12.87 -11.42 12.04
CA GLY A 305 -11.91 -12.26 11.34
C GLY A 305 -11.97 -13.72 11.79
N ALA A 306 -11.99 -13.97 13.10
CA ALA A 306 -12.10 -15.32 13.66
C ALA A 306 -13.42 -16.03 13.24
N ARG A 307 -14.55 -15.29 13.21
CA ARG A 307 -15.82 -15.85 12.72
C ARG A 307 -15.78 -16.15 11.21
N ILE A 308 -15.11 -15.32 10.43
CA ILE A 308 -14.89 -15.57 8.99
C ILE A 308 -14.04 -16.83 8.80
N CYS A 309 -12.97 -17.01 9.56
CA CYS A 309 -12.16 -18.24 9.51
C CYS A 309 -13.01 -19.48 9.78
N ALA A 310 -13.79 -19.48 10.87
CA ALA A 310 -14.67 -20.59 11.20
C ALA A 310 -15.70 -20.89 10.08
N LEU A 311 -16.28 -19.85 9.46
CA LEU A 311 -17.17 -20.02 8.31
C LEU A 311 -16.44 -20.64 7.11
N ILE A 312 -15.27 -20.11 6.74
CA ILE A 312 -14.48 -20.61 5.59
C ILE A 312 -14.10 -22.08 5.83
N GLU A 313 -13.60 -22.43 7.01
CA GLU A 313 -13.27 -23.81 7.37
C GLU A 313 -14.48 -24.73 7.26
N SER A 314 -15.66 -24.28 7.75
CA SER A 314 -16.92 -25.03 7.61
C SER A 314 -17.33 -25.24 6.14
N LEU A 315 -17.18 -24.20 5.30
CA LEU A 315 -17.46 -24.30 3.85
C LEU A 315 -16.48 -25.25 3.15
N CYS A 316 -15.20 -25.16 3.49
CA CYS A 316 -14.17 -26.03 2.97
C CYS A 316 -14.41 -27.49 3.36
N ALA A 317 -14.78 -27.78 4.59
CA ALA A 317 -15.08 -29.13 5.06
C ALA A 317 -16.28 -29.78 4.33
N LYS A 318 -17.24 -28.97 3.87
CA LYS A 318 -18.43 -29.44 3.14
C LYS A 318 -18.23 -29.63 1.64
N ASN A 319 -17.10 -29.17 1.10
CA ASN A 319 -16.83 -29.22 -0.35
C ASN A 319 -15.51 -29.94 -0.63
N ALA A 320 -15.56 -31.06 -1.33
CA ALA A 320 -14.39 -31.89 -1.64
C ALA A 320 -13.29 -31.12 -2.41
N ALA A 321 -13.66 -30.15 -3.27
CA ALA A 321 -12.69 -29.36 -4.01
C ALA A 321 -11.90 -28.38 -3.13
N TRP A 322 -12.43 -28.00 -1.96
CA TRP A 322 -11.84 -27.02 -1.05
C TRP A 322 -11.31 -27.64 0.25
N SER A 323 -11.60 -28.93 0.50
CA SER A 323 -11.34 -29.62 1.77
C SER A 323 -9.88 -29.63 2.22
N LYS A 324 -8.95 -29.33 1.31
CA LYS A 324 -7.51 -29.27 1.59
C LYS A 324 -6.99 -27.85 1.82
N TYR A 325 -7.84 -26.82 1.69
CA TYR A 325 -7.38 -25.43 1.83
C TYR A 325 -7.04 -25.13 3.28
N GLN A 326 -5.89 -24.50 3.48
CA GLN A 326 -5.39 -24.09 4.77
C GLN A 326 -5.65 -22.60 4.99
N THR A 327 -6.30 -22.27 6.11
CA THR A 327 -6.61 -20.90 6.53
C THR A 327 -5.66 -20.45 7.63
N LEU A 328 -5.20 -19.22 7.58
CA LEU A 328 -4.32 -18.60 8.55
C LEU A 328 -4.82 -17.21 8.93
N GLU A 329 -4.92 -16.95 10.23
CA GLU A 329 -5.19 -15.62 10.78
C GLU A 329 -3.89 -14.88 11.07
N ILE A 330 -3.76 -13.62 10.58
CA ILE A 330 -2.62 -12.76 10.88
C ILE A 330 -3.13 -11.38 11.25
N TYR A 331 -2.82 -10.94 12.48
CA TYR A 331 -3.15 -9.63 13.01
C TYR A 331 -1.89 -8.89 13.47
N ASN A 332 -1.97 -7.55 13.64
CA ASN A 332 -0.81 -6.71 13.99
C ASN A 332 -0.11 -7.12 15.29
N ASP A 333 -0.84 -7.67 16.26
CA ASP A 333 -0.33 -8.17 17.53
C ASP A 333 0.02 -9.67 17.50
N THR A 334 -0.14 -10.33 16.34
CA THR A 334 0.33 -11.70 16.17
C THR A 334 1.85 -11.70 16.27
N GLU A 335 2.40 -12.53 17.16
CA GLU A 335 3.86 -12.67 17.29
C GLU A 335 4.49 -12.94 15.94
N LYS A 336 5.50 -12.12 15.59
CA LYS A 336 6.20 -12.19 14.30
C LYS A 336 5.30 -12.06 13.06
N ALA A 337 4.20 -11.30 13.17
CA ALA A 337 3.25 -11.13 12.07
C ALA A 337 3.93 -10.80 10.73
N HIS A 338 4.90 -9.89 10.74
CA HIS A 338 5.64 -9.50 9.53
C HIS A 338 6.51 -10.64 8.97
N GLU A 339 7.08 -11.48 9.84
CA GLU A 339 7.86 -12.65 9.41
C GLU A 339 6.93 -13.71 8.79
N ARG A 340 5.76 -13.95 9.39
CA ARG A 340 4.74 -14.85 8.85
C ARG A 340 4.24 -14.41 7.48
N ILE A 341 4.00 -13.11 7.30
CA ILE A 341 3.59 -12.55 6.01
C ILE A 341 4.69 -12.77 4.94
N LYS A 342 5.97 -12.54 5.29
CA LYS A 342 7.09 -12.81 4.37
C LYS A 342 7.22 -14.31 4.02
N GLN A 343 6.77 -15.20 4.90
CA GLN A 343 6.77 -16.65 4.66
C GLN A 343 5.61 -17.12 3.77
N LEU A 344 4.52 -16.33 3.67
CA LEU A 344 3.34 -16.69 2.88
C LEU A 344 3.65 -17.08 1.42
N ASP A 345 4.67 -16.52 0.79
CA ASP A 345 5.07 -16.92 -0.57
C ASP A 345 5.67 -18.33 -0.63
N ARG A 346 6.08 -18.89 0.50
CA ARG A 346 6.82 -20.16 0.60
C ARG A 346 6.05 -21.27 1.31
N ASP A 347 5.04 -20.91 2.09
CA ASP A 347 4.24 -21.87 2.84
C ASP A 347 3.04 -22.41 2.06
N SER A 348 2.31 -23.36 2.65
CA SER A 348 1.14 -24.00 2.08
C SER A 348 -0.18 -23.31 2.38
N THR A 349 -0.16 -22.14 3.01
CA THR A 349 -1.39 -21.40 3.38
C THR A 349 -2.12 -20.95 2.12
N ASP A 350 -3.37 -21.32 1.96
CA ASP A 350 -4.20 -20.96 0.81
C ASP A 350 -4.98 -19.67 1.04
N ILE A 351 -5.42 -19.44 2.28
CA ILE A 351 -6.33 -18.37 2.66
C ILE A 351 -5.76 -17.63 3.87
N VAL A 352 -5.62 -16.32 3.75
CA VAL A 352 -5.17 -15.45 4.83
C VAL A 352 -6.29 -14.51 5.24
N VAL A 353 -6.66 -14.51 6.52
CA VAL A 353 -7.61 -13.56 7.10
C VAL A 353 -6.86 -12.55 7.95
N THR A 354 -7.11 -11.27 7.71
CA THR A 354 -6.43 -10.17 8.40
C THR A 354 -7.34 -8.99 8.66
N VAL A 355 -6.89 -8.07 9.52
CA VAL A 355 -7.54 -6.79 9.79
C VAL A 355 -6.54 -5.69 9.47
N ARG A 356 -6.86 -4.76 8.56
CA ARG A 356 -6.06 -3.58 8.17
C ARG A 356 -4.56 -3.80 7.85
N MET A 357 -3.97 -4.89 8.32
CA MET A 357 -2.54 -5.13 8.35
C MET A 357 -1.88 -5.18 6.96
N ILE A 358 -2.66 -5.56 5.95
CA ILE A 358 -2.16 -5.75 4.58
C ILE A 358 -2.43 -4.51 3.70
N SER A 359 -2.83 -3.38 4.29
CA SER A 359 -2.95 -2.14 3.52
C SER A 359 -1.59 -1.64 3.02
N GLU A 360 -0.46 -1.98 3.69
CA GLU A 360 0.87 -1.47 3.32
C GLU A 360 2.00 -2.49 3.57
N GLY A 361 2.96 -2.54 2.66
CA GLY A 361 4.24 -3.25 2.86
C GLY A 361 4.25 -4.76 2.62
N VAL A 362 3.16 -5.39 2.22
CA VAL A 362 3.12 -6.84 1.93
C VAL A 362 3.23 -7.09 0.42
N ASP A 363 4.30 -7.75 0.01
CA ASP A 363 4.53 -8.19 -1.37
C ASP A 363 4.42 -9.71 -1.47
N VAL A 364 3.19 -10.21 -1.55
CA VAL A 364 2.89 -11.64 -1.74
C VAL A 364 2.27 -11.82 -3.12
N LYS A 365 3.09 -12.14 -4.12
CA LYS A 365 2.68 -12.18 -5.54
C LYS A 365 1.65 -13.25 -5.84
N ARG A 366 1.62 -14.35 -5.08
CA ARG A 366 0.67 -15.44 -5.27
C ARG A 366 -0.76 -15.14 -4.81
N LEU A 367 -1.00 -14.02 -4.08
CA LEU A 367 -2.36 -13.58 -3.75
C LEU A 367 -3.07 -13.11 -5.01
N ARG A 368 -4.13 -13.83 -5.41
CA ARG A 368 -4.88 -13.60 -6.64
C ARG A 368 -6.37 -13.41 -6.41
N VAL A 369 -6.87 -13.83 -5.25
CA VAL A 369 -8.28 -13.66 -4.88
C VAL A 369 -8.39 -12.76 -3.67
N GLY A 370 -9.27 -11.76 -3.73
CA GLY A 370 -9.59 -10.85 -2.64
C GLY A 370 -11.04 -11.01 -2.18
N LEU A 371 -11.27 -11.11 -0.86
CA LEU A 371 -12.60 -10.99 -0.28
C LEU A 371 -12.66 -9.73 0.60
N TYR A 372 -13.47 -8.76 0.17
CA TYR A 372 -13.67 -7.48 0.85
C TYR A 372 -14.71 -7.62 1.96
N ALA A 373 -14.26 -8.00 3.15
CA ALA A 373 -15.11 -8.27 4.32
C ALA A 373 -14.99 -7.15 5.37
N THR A 374 -14.95 -5.90 4.93
CA THR A 374 -14.86 -4.73 5.80
C THR A 374 -15.82 -3.63 5.36
N ASP A 375 -16.21 -2.76 6.27
CA ASP A 375 -17.08 -1.60 6.02
C ASP A 375 -16.32 -0.30 5.65
N TYR A 376 -15.00 -0.37 5.49
CA TYR A 376 -14.22 0.76 4.96
C TYR A 376 -14.59 1.04 3.50
N ARG A 377 -15.07 2.25 3.21
CA ARG A 377 -15.51 2.66 1.87
C ARG A 377 -14.75 3.89 1.36
N THR A 378 -13.49 4.01 1.76
CA THR A 378 -12.63 5.06 1.20
C THR A 378 -11.95 4.56 -0.06
N ARG A 379 -11.86 5.45 -1.08
CA ARG A 379 -11.19 5.15 -2.35
C ARG A 379 -9.75 4.70 -2.15
N MET A 380 -9.03 5.34 -1.23
CA MET A 380 -7.65 5.01 -0.90
C MET A 380 -7.51 3.57 -0.39
N PHE A 381 -8.31 3.19 0.63
CA PHE A 381 -8.25 1.83 1.20
C PHE A 381 -8.59 0.77 0.14
N PHE A 382 -9.59 1.05 -0.71
CA PHE A 382 -9.98 0.13 -1.78
C PHE A 382 -8.86 -0.09 -2.79
N ILE A 383 -8.20 0.97 -3.27
CA ILE A 383 -7.08 0.88 -4.21
C ILE A 383 -5.88 0.16 -3.57
N GLN A 384 -5.58 0.43 -2.30
CA GLN A 384 -4.52 -0.27 -1.56
C GLN A 384 -4.83 -1.78 -1.43
N PHE A 385 -6.08 -2.13 -1.13
CA PHE A 385 -6.52 -3.52 -1.07
C PHE A 385 -6.36 -4.21 -2.43
N VAL A 386 -6.91 -3.63 -3.51
CA VAL A 386 -6.79 -4.17 -4.87
C VAL A 386 -5.32 -4.29 -5.30
N GLY A 387 -4.49 -3.32 -4.91
CA GLY A 387 -3.05 -3.31 -5.18
C GLY A 387 -2.27 -4.54 -4.69
N ARG A 388 -2.87 -5.36 -3.80
CA ARG A 388 -2.27 -6.62 -3.32
C ARG A 388 -2.40 -7.75 -4.33
N PHE A 389 -3.43 -7.72 -5.17
CA PHE A 389 -3.76 -8.81 -6.08
C PHE A 389 -3.25 -8.57 -7.50
N ILE A 390 -2.95 -7.33 -7.87
CA ILE A 390 -2.59 -6.95 -9.24
C ILE A 390 -1.10 -7.12 -9.56
N ARG A 391 -0.31 -7.74 -8.69
CA ARG A 391 1.13 -7.90 -8.87
C ARG A 391 1.42 -8.92 -9.96
N TRP A 392 2.25 -8.52 -10.94
CA TRP A 392 2.70 -9.42 -12.00
C TRP A 392 3.63 -10.52 -11.48
N GLU A 393 3.48 -11.73 -12.01
CA GLU A 393 4.32 -12.87 -11.66
C GLU A 393 4.93 -13.50 -12.92
N ASP A 394 6.24 -13.36 -13.08
CA ASP A 394 6.97 -13.76 -14.30
C ASP A 394 6.96 -15.28 -14.57
N ARG A 395 6.65 -16.10 -13.55
CA ARG A 395 6.53 -17.56 -13.72
C ARG A 395 5.22 -18.01 -14.38
N LEU A 396 4.27 -17.12 -14.48
CA LEU A 396 2.96 -17.36 -15.09
C LEU A 396 2.93 -16.75 -16.50
N ASP A 397 2.06 -17.31 -17.35
CA ASP A 397 1.81 -16.78 -18.68
C ASP A 397 1.02 -15.45 -18.66
N ASP A 398 0.72 -14.96 -19.87
CA ASP A 398 0.02 -13.70 -20.08
C ASP A 398 -1.46 -13.73 -19.66
N ALA A 399 -2.04 -14.89 -19.42
CA ALA A 399 -3.44 -15.04 -19.02
C ALA A 399 -3.69 -14.81 -17.52
N GLN A 400 -2.67 -14.35 -16.77
CA GLN A 400 -2.85 -14.12 -15.35
C GLN A 400 -3.77 -12.92 -15.07
N HIS A 401 -4.70 -13.11 -14.14
CA HIS A 401 -5.59 -12.07 -13.63
C HIS A 401 -5.83 -12.26 -12.12
N ALA A 402 -6.43 -11.27 -11.48
CA ALA A 402 -6.89 -11.34 -10.10
C ALA A 402 -8.42 -11.27 -10.07
N ARG A 403 -9.06 -11.86 -9.05
CA ARG A 403 -10.49 -11.73 -8.79
C ARG A 403 -10.74 -11.14 -7.41
N VAL A 404 -11.60 -10.14 -7.33
CA VAL A 404 -11.90 -9.43 -6.09
C VAL A 404 -13.41 -9.46 -5.86
N VAL A 405 -13.82 -10.14 -4.79
CA VAL A 405 -15.23 -10.24 -4.39
C VAL A 405 -15.56 -9.06 -3.47
N ILE A 406 -16.53 -8.25 -3.87
CA ILE A 406 -16.98 -7.05 -3.17
C ILE A 406 -18.50 -7.01 -2.99
N PRO A 407 -19.02 -6.39 -1.90
CA PRO A 407 -20.42 -6.01 -1.84
C PRO A 407 -20.74 -5.01 -2.95
N ALA A 408 -21.90 -5.15 -3.60
CA ALA A 408 -22.32 -4.25 -4.68
C ALA A 408 -22.79 -2.87 -4.16
N HIS A 409 -22.01 -2.25 -3.25
CA HIS A 409 -22.28 -0.91 -2.74
C HIS A 409 -21.85 0.16 -3.76
N PRO A 410 -22.61 1.27 -3.94
CA PRO A 410 -22.33 2.30 -4.94
C PRO A 410 -20.90 2.82 -4.95
N ASP A 411 -20.31 3.10 -3.78
CA ASP A 411 -18.91 3.58 -3.69
C ASP A 411 -17.93 2.51 -4.17
N LEU A 412 -18.10 1.24 -3.74
CA LEU A 412 -17.20 0.16 -4.14
C LEU A 412 -17.33 -0.18 -5.63
N ILE A 413 -18.56 -0.08 -6.18
CA ILE A 413 -18.79 -0.24 -7.62
C ILE A 413 -18.09 0.89 -8.40
N LEU A 414 -18.20 2.13 -7.91
CA LEU A 414 -17.54 3.28 -8.55
C LEU A 414 -16.02 3.07 -8.58
N PHE A 415 -15.41 2.73 -7.45
CA PHE A 415 -13.96 2.49 -7.37
C PHE A 415 -13.51 1.30 -8.23
N ALA A 416 -14.30 0.23 -8.27
CA ALA A 416 -14.03 -0.92 -9.14
C ALA A 416 -14.06 -0.52 -10.63
N ARG A 417 -15.07 0.25 -11.06
CA ARG A 417 -15.16 0.77 -12.44
C ARG A 417 -13.98 1.69 -12.79
N GLU A 418 -13.58 2.55 -11.89
CA GLU A 418 -12.39 3.39 -12.10
C GLU A 418 -11.15 2.55 -12.38
N ILE A 419 -10.96 1.45 -11.66
CA ILE A 419 -9.83 0.53 -11.87
C ILE A 419 -9.99 -0.25 -13.18
N GLU A 420 -11.20 -0.72 -13.52
CA GLU A 420 -11.49 -1.45 -14.76
C GLU A 420 -11.33 -0.56 -16.02
N GLN A 421 -11.46 0.77 -15.90
CA GLN A 421 -11.38 1.74 -17.00
C GLN A 421 -9.98 2.38 -17.16
N MET A 422 -9.08 2.20 -16.20
CA MET A 422 -7.70 2.69 -16.26
C MET A 422 -6.84 1.83 -17.19
#